data_0b34e77e1bedda00f063f1d413322f97
#
_entry.id   0b34e77e1bedda00f063f1d413322f97
#
_cell.length_a   1.000
_cell.length_b   1.000
_cell.length_c   1.000
_cell.angle_alpha   90.00
_cell.angle_beta   90.00
_cell.angle_gamma   90.00
#
_symmetry.space_group_name_H-M   'P 1'
#
loop_
_entity.id
_entity.type
_entity.pdbx_description
1 polymer ?
#
loop_
_entity_poly.entity_id
_entity_poly.type
_entity_poly.pdbx_seq_one_letter_code
_entity_poly.pdbx_strand_id
1 'polypeptide(L)'
;PVLWELGEDAVEGSMVYTGFAADPANASPKTLAFIDAYKAKNGGTLPDMFSAQGYDAVMLLVDAIEAAGSAAPAEFKETLKVTSNWEGVTGTISFGPDREPIKSPVYLLEVKDSEFSVKATIDL
;
A
#
# COMPACT_ATOMS: atom_id res chain seq x y z
N PRO A 1 13.10 -1.25 10.96
CA PRO A 1 14.36 -1.94 11.03
C PRO A 1 15.52 -0.97 11.24
N VAL A 2 16.04 -0.34 10.18
CA VAL A 2 17.23 0.55 10.30
C VAL A 2 16.97 1.76 11.23
N LEU A 3 15.72 2.20 11.37
CA LEU A 3 15.37 3.36 12.17
C LEU A 3 15.75 3.17 13.66
N TRP A 4 15.31 2.09 14.27
CA TRP A 4 15.64 1.80 15.69
C TRP A 4 16.99 1.11 15.86
N GLU A 5 17.53 0.44 14.84
CA GLU A 5 18.89 -0.08 14.87
C GLU A 5 19.94 1.02 15.00
N LEU A 6 19.69 2.20 14.40
CA LEU A 6 20.60 3.34 14.43
C LEU A 6 20.18 4.42 15.44
N GLY A 7 18.89 4.57 15.70
CA GLY A 7 18.35 5.63 16.54
C GLY A 7 18.17 5.24 17.99
N GLU A 8 18.19 3.92 18.29
CA GLU A 8 17.98 3.38 19.64
C GLU A 8 16.79 4.07 20.34
N ASP A 9 16.93 4.43 21.60
CA ASP A 9 15.88 5.11 22.38
C ASP A 9 15.49 6.50 21.85
N ALA A 10 16.35 7.11 21.03
CA ALA A 10 16.10 8.46 20.51
C ALA A 10 14.93 8.52 19.50
N VAL A 11 14.54 7.39 18.92
CA VAL A 11 13.43 7.31 17.98
C VAL A 11 12.12 6.87 18.61
N GLU A 12 12.12 6.52 19.89
CA GLU A 12 10.91 6.12 20.61
C GLU A 12 9.88 7.27 20.61
N GLY A 13 8.63 6.97 20.28
CA GLY A 13 7.56 7.96 20.12
C GLY A 13 7.61 8.78 18.82
N SER A 14 8.60 8.56 17.95
CA SER A 14 8.63 9.20 16.62
C SER A 14 7.46 8.75 15.77
N MET A 15 6.95 9.64 14.92
CA MET A 15 5.82 9.36 14.05
C MET A 15 6.23 9.38 12.57
N VAL A 16 5.68 8.43 11.82
CA VAL A 16 5.90 8.29 10.38
C VAL A 16 4.56 8.08 9.69
N TYR A 17 4.28 8.81 8.62
CA TYR A 17 3.13 8.51 7.79
C TYR A 17 3.50 7.50 6.69
N THR A 18 2.54 6.66 6.32
CA THR A 18 2.72 5.65 5.28
C THR A 18 1.42 5.37 4.53
N GLY A 19 1.54 4.98 3.28
CA GLY A 19 0.39 4.54 2.47
C GLY A 19 0.02 3.06 2.67
N PHE A 20 0.72 2.33 3.54
CA PHE A 20 0.40 0.93 3.86
C PHE A 20 0.95 0.57 5.24
N ALA A 21 0.14 -0.13 6.00
CA ALA A 21 0.55 -0.76 7.26
C ALA A 21 0.19 -2.25 7.22
N ALA A 22 1.17 -3.11 7.48
CA ALA A 22 0.94 -4.55 7.61
C ALA A 22 0.36 -4.86 9.00
N ASP A 23 -0.87 -4.38 9.25
CA ASP A 23 -1.62 -4.59 10.50
C ASP A 23 -2.77 -5.58 10.25
N PRO A 24 -2.59 -6.87 10.60
CA PRO A 24 -3.62 -7.89 10.37
C PRO A 24 -4.94 -7.63 11.11
N ALA A 25 -4.91 -6.88 12.21
CA ALA A 25 -6.10 -6.62 13.01
C ALA A 25 -7.09 -5.67 12.30
N ASN A 26 -6.57 -4.79 11.44
CA ASN A 26 -7.37 -3.78 10.73
C ASN A 26 -7.33 -3.92 9.20
N ALA A 27 -6.70 -4.99 8.70
CA ALA A 27 -6.57 -5.23 7.26
C ALA A 27 -7.86 -5.77 6.63
N SER A 28 -8.12 -5.37 5.38
CA SER A 28 -9.18 -5.97 4.57
C SER A 28 -8.88 -7.45 4.27
N PRO A 29 -9.86 -8.28 3.91
CA PRO A 29 -9.61 -9.66 3.51
C PRO A 29 -8.59 -9.78 2.36
N LYS A 30 -8.62 -8.85 1.40
CA LYS A 30 -7.67 -8.78 0.28
C LYS A 30 -6.24 -8.48 0.77
N THR A 31 -6.12 -7.54 1.69
CA THR A 31 -4.84 -7.18 2.32
C THR A 31 -4.28 -8.33 3.15
N LEU A 32 -5.11 -9.03 3.93
CA LEU A 32 -4.71 -10.21 4.69
C LEU A 32 -4.16 -11.31 3.78
N ALA A 33 -4.88 -11.64 2.71
CA ALA A 33 -4.44 -12.65 1.74
C ALA A 33 -3.08 -12.29 1.11
N PHE A 34 -2.86 -11.00 0.80
CA PHE A 34 -1.57 -10.53 0.32
C PHE A 34 -0.46 -10.68 1.36
N ILE A 35 -0.71 -10.27 2.62
CA ILE A 35 0.26 -10.39 3.72
C ILE A 35 0.65 -11.85 3.92
N ASP A 36 -0.32 -12.77 3.95
CA ASP A 36 -0.08 -14.20 4.14
C ASP A 36 0.73 -14.80 2.98
N ALA A 37 0.35 -14.47 1.74
CA ALA A 37 1.08 -14.92 0.55
C ALA A 37 2.51 -14.36 0.50
N TYR A 38 2.71 -13.11 0.90
CA TYR A 38 4.03 -12.49 0.98
C TYR A 38 4.91 -13.18 2.04
N LYS A 39 4.38 -13.38 3.25
CA LYS A 39 5.09 -14.10 4.34
C LYS A 39 5.50 -15.49 3.93
N ALA A 40 4.61 -16.24 3.27
CA ALA A 40 4.90 -17.59 2.80
C ALA A 40 6.09 -17.65 1.83
N LYS A 41 6.26 -16.60 1.01
CA LYS A 41 7.35 -16.51 0.03
C LYS A 41 8.63 -15.89 0.58
N ASN A 42 8.55 -15.12 1.66
CA ASN A 42 9.66 -14.32 2.19
C ASN A 42 10.05 -14.71 3.62
N GLY A 43 9.97 -16.01 3.95
CA GLY A 43 10.46 -16.54 5.22
C GLY A 43 9.77 -15.97 6.46
N GLY A 44 8.49 -15.61 6.36
CA GLY A 44 7.70 -15.05 7.45
C GLY A 44 7.82 -13.53 7.62
N THR A 45 8.64 -12.85 6.82
CA THR A 45 8.80 -11.39 6.87
C THR A 45 7.51 -10.68 6.42
N LEU A 46 7.10 -9.64 7.13
CA LEU A 46 5.97 -8.80 6.73
C LEU A 46 6.32 -7.94 5.50
N PRO A 47 5.34 -7.68 4.61
CA PRO A 47 5.54 -6.75 3.50
C PRO A 47 5.69 -5.32 4.01
N ASP A 48 6.57 -4.57 3.37
CA ASP A 48 6.68 -3.14 3.53
C ASP A 48 5.75 -2.37 2.56
N MET A 49 5.73 -1.05 2.67
CA MET A 49 4.93 -0.18 1.81
C MET A 49 5.27 -0.34 0.32
N PHE A 50 6.56 -0.48 -0.01
CA PHE A 50 7.00 -0.58 -1.41
C PHE A 50 6.59 -1.91 -2.04
N SER A 51 6.68 -3.00 -1.28
CA SER A 51 6.21 -4.32 -1.72
C SER A 51 4.70 -4.32 -2.00
N ALA A 52 3.91 -3.70 -1.12
CA ALA A 52 2.46 -3.61 -1.27
C ALA A 52 2.06 -2.70 -2.44
N GLN A 53 2.69 -1.53 -2.58
CA GLN A 53 2.45 -0.62 -3.69
C GLN A 53 2.88 -1.21 -5.04
N GLY A 54 4.01 -1.93 -5.08
CA GLY A 54 4.45 -2.64 -6.27
C GLY A 54 3.46 -3.71 -6.71
N TYR A 55 2.89 -4.44 -5.76
CA TYR A 55 1.82 -5.40 -6.04
C TYR A 55 0.58 -4.70 -6.62
N ASP A 56 0.09 -3.64 -5.98
CA ASP A 56 -1.08 -2.89 -6.46
C ASP A 56 -0.83 -2.27 -7.85
N ALA A 57 0.36 -1.75 -8.10
CA ALA A 57 0.69 -1.17 -9.41
C ALA A 57 0.57 -2.20 -10.55
N VAL A 58 1.03 -3.44 -10.31
CA VAL A 58 0.91 -4.52 -11.30
C VAL A 58 -0.54 -4.95 -11.46
N MET A 59 -1.29 -5.12 -10.38
CA MET A 59 -2.69 -5.55 -10.44
C MET A 59 -3.58 -4.50 -11.10
N LEU A 60 -3.39 -3.23 -10.77
CA LEU A 60 -4.09 -2.13 -11.41
C LEU A 60 -3.82 -2.06 -12.93
N LEU A 61 -2.56 -2.31 -13.32
CA LEU A 61 -2.20 -2.38 -14.74
C LEU A 61 -2.89 -3.55 -15.45
N VAL A 62 -2.94 -4.72 -14.82
CA VAL A 62 -3.64 -5.90 -15.36
C VAL A 62 -5.12 -5.59 -15.56
N ASP A 63 -5.79 -5.06 -14.54
CA ASP A 63 -7.21 -4.70 -14.60
C ASP A 63 -7.48 -3.66 -15.71
N ALA A 64 -6.58 -2.69 -15.88
CA ALA A 64 -6.71 -1.69 -16.95
C ALA A 64 -6.54 -2.28 -18.35
N ILE A 65 -5.63 -3.24 -18.52
CA ILE A 65 -5.43 -3.98 -19.79
C ILE A 65 -6.66 -4.84 -20.09
N GLU A 66 -7.18 -5.54 -19.11
CA GLU A 66 -8.38 -6.37 -19.26
C GLU A 66 -9.59 -5.52 -19.63
N ALA A 67 -9.79 -4.41 -18.93
CA ALA A 67 -10.90 -3.48 -19.21
C ALA A 67 -10.78 -2.79 -20.58
N ALA A 68 -9.56 -2.52 -21.05
CA ALA A 68 -9.31 -1.99 -22.39
C ALA A 68 -9.44 -3.06 -23.49
N GLY A 69 -9.37 -4.35 -23.14
CA GLY A 69 -9.32 -5.46 -24.10
C GLY A 69 -8.03 -5.48 -24.93
N SER A 70 -6.98 -4.75 -24.52
CA SER A 70 -5.76 -4.56 -25.27
C SER A 70 -4.57 -4.23 -24.37
N ALA A 71 -3.42 -4.85 -24.65
CA ALA A 71 -2.15 -4.54 -24.01
C ALA A 71 -1.37 -3.39 -24.70
N ALA A 72 -1.95 -2.74 -25.71
CA ALA A 72 -1.33 -1.59 -26.36
C ALA A 72 -1.34 -0.38 -25.42
N PRO A 73 -0.18 0.25 -25.10
CA PRO A 73 -0.10 1.35 -24.13
C PRO A 73 -1.02 2.53 -24.47
N ALA A 74 -1.26 2.79 -25.77
CA ALA A 74 -2.15 3.86 -26.21
C ALA A 74 -3.61 3.62 -25.81
N GLU A 75 -4.01 2.37 -25.63
CA GLU A 75 -5.39 1.96 -25.33
C GLU A 75 -5.63 1.85 -23.81
N PHE A 76 -4.84 1.04 -23.10
CA PHE A 76 -5.07 0.85 -21.66
C PHE A 76 -4.77 2.10 -20.81
N LYS A 77 -3.90 3.02 -21.27
CA LYS A 77 -3.66 4.28 -20.54
C LYS A 77 -4.92 5.13 -20.39
N GLU A 78 -5.85 5.06 -21.35
CA GLU A 78 -7.12 5.80 -21.25
C GLU A 78 -8.02 5.20 -20.17
N THR A 79 -7.98 3.87 -20.00
CA THR A 79 -8.65 3.17 -18.88
C THR A 79 -8.04 3.56 -17.53
N LEU A 80 -6.70 3.60 -17.44
CA LEU A 80 -6.01 4.04 -16.22
C LEU A 80 -6.40 5.46 -15.81
N LYS A 81 -6.52 6.39 -16.75
CA LYS A 81 -6.88 7.79 -16.46
C LYS A 81 -8.22 7.95 -15.76
N VAL A 82 -9.16 7.06 -16.02
CA VAL A 82 -10.52 7.12 -15.47
C VAL A 82 -10.72 6.18 -14.28
N THR A 83 -9.66 5.55 -13.81
CA THR A 83 -9.71 4.70 -12.63
C THR A 83 -10.21 5.49 -11.42
N SER A 84 -11.25 4.99 -10.79
CA SER A 84 -11.84 5.58 -9.60
C SER A 84 -12.20 4.49 -8.60
N ASN A 85 -11.84 4.70 -7.32
CA ASN A 85 -12.11 3.77 -6.22
C ASN A 85 -11.68 2.32 -6.50
N TRP A 86 -10.55 2.14 -7.20
CA TRP A 86 -10.00 0.82 -7.40
C TRP A 86 -9.49 0.24 -6.08
N GLU A 87 -9.95 -0.94 -5.72
CA GLU A 87 -9.60 -1.59 -4.45
C GLU A 87 -8.31 -2.41 -4.57
N GLY A 88 -7.21 -1.88 -4.02
CA GLY A 88 -5.93 -2.54 -3.87
C GLY A 88 -5.74 -3.20 -2.50
N VAL A 89 -4.56 -3.80 -2.29
CA VAL A 89 -4.14 -4.29 -0.97
C VAL A 89 -3.69 -3.14 -0.05
N THR A 90 -3.39 -1.99 -0.63
CA THR A 90 -2.99 -0.78 0.09
C THR A 90 -4.16 0.19 0.35
N GLY A 91 -5.38 -0.18 0.00
CA GLY A 91 -6.58 0.67 0.08
C GLY A 91 -7.15 1.00 -1.29
N THR A 92 -7.94 2.06 -1.38
CA THR A 92 -8.52 2.53 -2.65
C THR A 92 -7.59 3.48 -3.38
N ILE A 93 -7.59 3.39 -4.71
CA ILE A 93 -6.79 4.26 -5.59
C ILE A 93 -7.72 4.86 -6.64
N SER A 94 -7.63 6.19 -6.80
CA SER A 94 -8.27 6.94 -7.89
C SER A 94 -7.21 7.83 -8.55
N PHE A 95 -7.38 8.15 -9.83
CA PHE A 95 -6.53 9.17 -10.47
C PHE A 95 -7.27 10.48 -10.63
N GLY A 96 -6.61 11.56 -10.20
CA GLY A 96 -7.06 12.93 -10.42
C GLY A 96 -6.86 13.39 -11.88
N PRO A 97 -7.39 14.57 -12.23
CA PRO A 97 -7.25 15.14 -13.59
C PRO A 97 -5.78 15.46 -13.96
N ASP A 98 -4.94 15.65 -12.98
CA ASP A 98 -3.49 15.84 -13.08
C ASP A 98 -2.69 14.54 -13.21
N ARG A 99 -3.38 13.39 -13.15
CA ARG A 99 -2.85 12.01 -13.17
C ARG A 99 -2.12 11.63 -11.89
N GLU A 100 -2.25 12.41 -10.84
CA GLU A 100 -1.75 12.03 -9.52
C GLU A 100 -2.69 11.03 -8.85
N PRO A 101 -2.14 9.99 -8.20
CA PRO A 101 -2.96 9.02 -7.48
C PRO A 101 -3.48 9.63 -6.18
N ILE A 102 -4.78 9.59 -6.00
CA ILE A 102 -5.46 9.83 -4.72
C ILE A 102 -5.63 8.47 -4.06
N LYS A 103 -5.00 8.30 -2.92
CA LYS A 103 -4.96 7.03 -2.21
C LYS A 103 -5.53 7.14 -0.81
N SER A 104 -6.46 6.26 -0.45
CA SER A 104 -7.08 6.19 0.87
C SER A 104 -7.13 4.73 1.37
N PRO A 105 -6.88 4.47 2.66
CA PRO A 105 -6.43 5.42 3.67
C PRO A 105 -4.91 5.66 3.64
N VAL A 106 -4.46 6.65 4.40
CA VAL A 106 -3.07 6.78 4.84
C VAL A 106 -2.99 6.52 6.34
N TYR A 107 -1.85 6.05 6.81
CA TYR A 107 -1.63 5.65 8.20
C TYR A 107 -0.59 6.55 8.84
N LEU A 108 -0.83 6.91 10.09
CA LEU A 108 0.17 7.47 10.99
C LEU A 108 0.67 6.36 11.90
N LEU A 109 1.95 6.05 11.80
CA LEU A 109 2.61 5.05 12.63
C LEU A 109 3.39 5.74 13.73
N GLU A 110 3.44 5.13 14.91
CA GLU A 110 4.29 5.50 16.05
C GLU A 110 5.33 4.40 16.26
N VAL A 111 6.58 4.80 16.47
CA VAL A 111 7.63 3.87 16.91
C VAL A 111 7.44 3.61 18.41
N LYS A 112 7.27 2.35 18.76
CA LYS A 112 7.10 1.92 20.14
C LYS A 112 7.73 0.55 20.35
N ASP A 113 8.58 0.43 21.34
CA ASP A 113 9.26 -0.83 21.68
C ASP A 113 9.99 -1.46 20.47
N SER A 114 10.65 -0.64 19.63
CA SER A 114 11.31 -1.05 18.38
C SER A 114 10.38 -1.69 17.36
N GLU A 115 9.11 -1.29 17.33
CA GLU A 115 8.12 -1.71 16.35
C GLU A 115 7.31 -0.51 15.87
N PHE A 116 6.69 -0.65 14.67
CA PHE A 116 5.69 0.30 14.22
C PHE A 116 4.30 -0.13 14.69
N SER A 117 3.60 0.76 15.35
CA SER A 117 2.19 0.61 15.70
C SER A 117 1.33 1.64 14.98
N VAL A 118 0.13 1.25 14.52
CA VAL A 118 -0.80 2.18 13.89
C VAL A 118 -1.38 3.11 14.96
N LYS A 119 -1.05 4.39 14.87
CA LYS A 119 -1.55 5.45 15.76
C LYS A 119 -2.89 6.01 15.29
N ALA A 120 -3.01 6.21 13.98
CA ALA A 120 -4.22 6.72 13.34
C ALA A 120 -4.34 6.25 11.89
N THR A 121 -5.57 6.10 11.43
CA THR A 121 -5.94 5.89 10.03
C THR A 121 -6.67 7.14 9.57
N ILE A 122 -6.29 7.66 8.40
CA ILE A 122 -6.82 8.91 7.84
C ILE A 122 -7.39 8.61 6.47
N ASP A 123 -8.68 8.76 6.32
CA ASP A 123 -9.38 8.66 5.04
C ASP A 123 -9.27 9.99 4.28
N LEU A 124 -9.01 9.92 2.97
CA LEU A 124 -8.85 11.07 2.07
C LEU A 124 -10.00 11.16 1.07
#